data_b56dfb60b5b8e59fb486b965989c9b1c
#
_entry.id   b56dfb60b5b8e59fb486b965989c9b1c
#
_cell.length_a   1.000
_cell.length_b   1.000
_cell.length_c   1.000
_cell.angle_alpha   90.00
_cell.angle_beta   90.00
_cell.angle_gamma   90.00
#
_symmetry.space_group_name_H-M   'P 1'
#
loop_
_entity.id
_entity.type
_entity.pdbx_description
1 polymer ?
#
loop_
_entity_poly.entity_id
_entity_poly.type
_entity_poly.pdbx_seq_one_letter_code
_entity_poly.pdbx_strand_id
1 'polypeptide(L)'
;MFCALLTASAQQTKQLVILHTSDTHSRIEPIDLHAADPYAGAGGVVRRATFLKDFRTKNPDVLLFDCGDISQGTPYYNLFRGEVEVQMMNLMGYDAMTIGNHEFDFGLDNMARLFRMAHFPVVCANYDVTGTVLEGLVKPYVVLERGGIKIGVFGVSPKMEGLVQADKCEGIVYNDPIVAAQEVTDLLRTKEGCDV
;
A
#
# COMPACT_ATOMS: atom_id res chain seq x y z
N MET A 1 -19.34 38.52 -43.61
CA MET A 1 -19.06 38.67 -42.18
C MET A 1 -19.09 37.27 -41.57
N PHE A 2 -17.94 36.63 -41.39
CA PHE A 2 -17.83 35.30 -40.82
C PHE A 2 -17.72 35.42 -39.29
N CYS A 3 -18.71 34.97 -38.56
CA CYS A 3 -18.67 34.89 -37.09
C CYS A 3 -18.02 33.56 -36.67
N ALA A 4 -16.78 33.60 -36.25
CA ALA A 4 -16.11 32.42 -35.67
C ALA A 4 -16.66 32.17 -34.26
N LEU A 5 -17.43 31.11 -34.10
CA LEU A 5 -17.83 30.60 -32.78
C LEU A 5 -16.60 30.00 -32.11
N LEU A 6 -16.01 30.69 -31.16
CA LEU A 6 -15.03 30.15 -30.22
C LEU A 6 -15.79 29.27 -29.21
N THR A 7 -15.74 27.98 -29.41
CA THR A 7 -16.17 27.03 -28.38
C THR A 7 -15.13 27.03 -27.26
N ALA A 8 -15.41 27.67 -26.14
CA ALA A 8 -14.65 27.48 -24.92
C ALA A 8 -14.92 26.08 -24.37
N SER A 9 -13.95 25.19 -24.51
CA SER A 9 -13.98 23.90 -23.80
C SER A 9 -13.75 24.17 -22.33
N ALA A 10 -14.79 24.02 -21.54
CA ALA A 10 -14.62 24.04 -20.07
C ALA A 10 -13.74 22.87 -19.67
N GLN A 11 -12.61 23.15 -19.05
CA GLN A 11 -11.73 22.13 -18.48
C GLN A 11 -12.49 21.43 -17.35
N GLN A 12 -12.87 20.16 -17.55
CA GLN A 12 -13.47 19.35 -16.49
C GLN A 12 -12.38 18.96 -15.49
N THR A 13 -12.47 19.50 -14.29
CA THR A 13 -11.65 19.06 -13.15
C THR A 13 -12.25 17.78 -12.59
N LYS A 14 -11.41 16.75 -12.44
CA LYS A 14 -11.74 15.52 -11.71
C LYS A 14 -11.05 15.54 -10.35
N GLN A 15 -11.72 15.09 -9.32
CA GLN A 15 -11.16 14.96 -7.98
C GLN A 15 -10.87 13.50 -7.70
N LEU A 16 -9.64 13.21 -7.26
CA LEU A 16 -9.22 11.92 -6.75
C LEU A 16 -8.97 12.05 -5.25
N VAL A 17 -9.57 11.18 -4.46
CA VAL A 17 -9.35 11.12 -3.01
C VAL A 17 -8.56 9.86 -2.70
N ILE A 18 -7.44 10.02 -2.01
CA ILE A 18 -6.57 8.93 -1.58
C ILE A 18 -6.48 8.98 -0.06
N LEU A 19 -6.76 7.85 0.59
CA LEU A 19 -6.46 7.59 1.99
C LEU A 19 -5.29 6.64 2.06
N HIS A 20 -4.47 6.78 3.10
CA HIS A 20 -3.40 5.82 3.34
C HIS A 20 -3.24 5.53 4.83
N THR A 21 -2.65 4.37 5.10
CA THR A 21 -2.11 3.97 6.40
C THR A 21 -0.63 3.65 6.25
N SER A 22 0.12 3.74 7.33
CA SER A 22 1.53 3.40 7.43
C SER A 22 1.79 2.94 8.85
N ASP A 23 2.73 2.03 9.03
CA ASP A 23 3.26 1.62 10.34
C ASP A 23 2.15 1.24 11.33
N THR A 24 1.20 0.43 10.88
CA THR A 24 0.08 0.03 11.74
C THR A 24 0.48 -0.98 12.80
N HIS A 25 1.61 -1.65 12.62
CA HIS A 25 2.28 -2.51 13.60
C HIS A 25 1.32 -3.41 14.36
N SER A 26 0.53 -4.20 13.62
CA SER A 26 -0.40 -5.17 14.19
C SER A 26 -1.39 -4.58 15.22
N ARG A 27 -1.62 -3.25 15.16
CA ARG A 27 -2.50 -2.57 16.12
C ARG A 27 -3.97 -2.86 15.79
N ILE A 28 -4.42 -4.06 16.17
CA ILE A 28 -5.80 -4.53 15.99
C ILE A 28 -6.72 -3.86 17.02
N GLU A 29 -6.33 -3.92 18.30
CA GLU A 29 -7.07 -3.28 19.37
C GLU A 29 -6.75 -1.79 19.47
N PRO A 30 -7.67 -0.97 20.01
CA PRO A 30 -7.34 0.40 20.39
C PRO A 30 -6.24 0.42 21.45
N ILE A 31 -5.57 1.57 21.59
CA ILE A 31 -4.67 1.80 22.69
C ILE A 31 -5.49 1.73 23.98
N ASP A 32 -4.96 1.03 25.01
CA ASP A 32 -5.64 0.88 26.28
C ASP A 32 -6.09 2.25 26.83
N LEU A 33 -7.34 2.34 27.25
CA LEU A 33 -7.92 3.58 27.76
C LEU A 33 -7.18 4.11 29.02
N HIS A 34 -6.55 3.20 29.76
CA HIS A 34 -5.80 3.51 30.99
C HIS A 34 -4.29 3.59 30.77
N ALA A 35 -3.81 3.47 29.53
CA ALA A 35 -2.41 3.65 29.22
C ALA A 35 -1.96 5.07 29.54
N ALA A 36 -0.71 5.22 29.99
CA ALA A 36 -0.06 6.52 30.12
C ALA A 36 0.41 7.01 28.73
N ASP A 37 -0.53 7.24 27.82
CA ASP A 37 -0.32 7.57 26.42
C ASP A 37 -1.29 8.70 26.05
N PRO A 38 -0.84 9.76 25.34
CA PRO A 38 -1.70 10.86 24.91
C PRO A 38 -2.82 10.39 23.96
N TYR A 39 -2.68 9.22 23.35
CA TYR A 39 -3.65 8.60 22.44
C TYR A 39 -4.43 7.45 23.09
N ALA A 40 -4.46 7.37 24.44
CA ALA A 40 -5.21 6.34 25.16
C ALA A 40 -6.65 6.27 24.66
N GLY A 41 -7.11 5.07 24.37
CA GLY A 41 -8.43 4.80 23.81
C GLY A 41 -8.56 5.07 22.30
N ALA A 42 -7.55 5.59 21.62
CA ALA A 42 -7.57 5.84 20.17
C ALA A 42 -7.18 4.59 19.35
N GLY A 43 -7.41 4.65 18.04
CA GLY A 43 -7.04 3.61 17.08
C GLY A 43 -7.97 2.39 17.10
N GLY A 44 -7.41 1.26 16.71
CA GLY A 44 -8.12 -0.02 16.57
C GLY A 44 -8.77 -0.23 15.21
N VAL A 45 -8.71 -1.48 14.72
CA VAL A 45 -9.17 -1.86 13.38
C VAL A 45 -10.67 -1.65 13.19
N VAL A 46 -11.48 -1.87 14.24
CA VAL A 46 -12.95 -1.73 14.17
C VAL A 46 -13.35 -0.27 13.89
N ARG A 47 -12.69 0.69 14.56
CA ARG A 47 -12.95 2.11 14.32
C ARG A 47 -12.47 2.54 12.94
N ARG A 48 -11.31 2.03 12.50
CA ARG A 48 -10.79 2.26 11.14
C ARG A 48 -11.78 1.76 10.10
N ALA A 49 -12.29 0.54 10.25
CA ALA A 49 -13.27 -0.04 9.34
C ALA A 49 -14.59 0.76 9.31
N THR A 50 -15.08 1.21 10.47
CA THR A 50 -16.27 2.06 10.56
C THR A 50 -16.05 3.39 9.83
N PHE A 51 -14.94 4.06 10.11
CA PHE A 51 -14.57 5.31 9.41
C PHE A 51 -14.54 5.12 7.89
N LEU A 52 -13.86 4.07 7.41
CA LEU A 52 -13.74 3.79 5.98
C LEU A 52 -15.11 3.51 5.34
N LYS A 53 -15.96 2.76 6.02
CA LYS A 53 -17.32 2.49 5.55
C LYS A 53 -18.11 3.79 5.37
N ASP A 54 -18.10 4.65 6.39
CA ASP A 54 -18.84 5.92 6.36
C ASP A 54 -18.24 6.90 5.35
N PHE A 55 -16.91 6.93 5.23
CA PHE A 55 -16.21 7.78 4.28
C PHE A 55 -16.54 7.40 2.83
N ARG A 56 -16.56 6.10 2.51
CA ARG A 56 -16.89 5.59 1.18
C ARG A 56 -18.33 5.91 0.74
N THR A 57 -19.28 6.08 1.66
CA THR A 57 -20.63 6.50 1.29
C THR A 57 -20.67 7.88 0.63
N LYS A 58 -19.71 8.75 0.98
CA LYS A 58 -19.57 10.11 0.45
C LYS A 58 -18.55 10.22 -0.66
N ASN A 59 -17.61 9.28 -0.72
CA ASN A 59 -16.48 9.25 -1.65
C ASN A 59 -16.36 7.84 -2.25
N PRO A 60 -17.27 7.44 -3.16
CA PRO A 60 -17.31 6.06 -3.67
C PRO A 60 -16.05 5.67 -4.45
N ASP A 61 -15.34 6.64 -5.02
CA ASP A 61 -14.13 6.45 -5.82
C ASP A 61 -12.84 6.59 -4.99
N VAL A 62 -12.92 6.64 -3.65
CA VAL A 62 -11.74 6.75 -2.80
C VAL A 62 -10.84 5.53 -2.95
N LEU A 63 -9.53 5.78 -3.05
CA LEU A 63 -8.48 4.76 -2.98
C LEU A 63 -7.93 4.66 -1.55
N LEU A 64 -7.56 3.46 -1.15
CA LEU A 64 -6.98 3.17 0.16
C LEU A 64 -5.69 2.37 -0.02
N PHE A 65 -4.57 2.96 0.38
CA PHE A 65 -3.25 2.34 0.30
C PHE A 65 -2.64 2.10 1.67
N ASP A 66 -1.69 1.16 1.74
CA ASP A 66 -0.84 0.96 2.92
C ASP A 66 0.64 1.13 2.53
N CYS A 67 1.38 1.86 3.34
CA CYS A 67 2.78 2.19 3.09
C CYS A 67 3.76 1.20 3.73
N GLY A 68 3.30 0.05 4.21
CA GLY A 68 4.11 -0.99 4.83
C GLY A 68 4.16 -0.92 6.36
N ASP A 69 4.89 -1.84 6.94
CA ASP A 69 4.99 -2.08 8.38
C ASP A 69 3.62 -2.35 9.03
N ILE A 70 2.82 -3.20 8.37
CA ILE A 70 1.60 -3.74 8.97
C ILE A 70 1.91 -4.73 10.08
N SER A 71 3.09 -5.32 9.99
CA SER A 71 3.62 -6.41 10.81
C SER A 71 4.27 -5.89 12.08
N GLN A 72 4.46 -6.79 13.07
CA GLN A 72 5.16 -6.56 14.34
C GLN A 72 4.39 -5.64 15.31
N GLY A 73 4.65 -5.73 16.59
CA GLY A 73 4.23 -4.77 17.63
C GLY A 73 3.18 -5.26 18.61
N THR A 74 2.40 -6.30 18.32
CA THR A 74 1.39 -6.83 19.25
C THR A 74 1.38 -8.36 19.34
N PRO A 75 0.74 -8.96 20.37
CA PRO A 75 0.58 -10.40 20.46
C PRO A 75 -0.11 -11.05 19.26
N TYR A 76 -0.98 -10.34 18.54
CA TYR A 76 -1.61 -10.85 17.31
C TYR A 76 -0.57 -11.26 16.28
N TYR A 77 0.42 -10.41 16.04
CA TYR A 77 1.50 -10.73 15.10
C TYR A 77 2.34 -11.94 15.55
N ASN A 78 2.68 -11.99 16.84
CA ASN A 78 3.48 -13.10 17.39
C ASN A 78 2.77 -14.45 17.26
N LEU A 79 1.44 -14.47 17.41
CA LEU A 79 0.63 -15.70 17.35
C LEU A 79 0.24 -16.06 15.90
N PHE A 80 -0.14 -15.08 15.09
CA PHE A 80 -0.74 -15.29 13.77
C PHE A 80 0.15 -14.86 12.60
N ARG A 81 1.33 -14.27 12.89
CA ARG A 81 2.37 -13.93 11.92
C ARG A 81 1.89 -13.07 10.74
N GLY A 82 1.00 -12.10 11.01
CA GLY A 82 0.46 -11.18 10.01
C GLY A 82 -0.85 -11.61 9.35
N GLU A 83 -1.36 -12.79 9.66
CA GLU A 83 -2.61 -13.29 9.04
C GLU A 83 -3.83 -12.42 9.40
N VAL A 84 -3.95 -12.02 10.66
CA VAL A 84 -5.04 -11.17 11.13
C VAL A 84 -5.01 -9.82 10.43
N GLU A 85 -3.82 -9.23 10.32
CA GLU A 85 -3.59 -7.93 9.67
C GLU A 85 -4.06 -7.97 8.22
N VAL A 86 -3.61 -8.95 7.44
CA VAL A 86 -3.99 -9.10 6.03
C VAL A 86 -5.49 -9.37 5.87
N GLN A 87 -6.08 -10.22 6.72
CA GLN A 87 -7.53 -10.46 6.68
C GLN A 87 -8.33 -9.18 6.96
N MET A 88 -7.92 -8.38 7.95
CA MET A 88 -8.56 -7.09 8.23
C MET A 88 -8.40 -6.10 7.07
N MET A 89 -7.24 -6.05 6.43
CA MET A 89 -7.03 -5.22 5.24
C MET A 89 -7.92 -5.68 4.07
N ASN A 90 -8.07 -6.98 3.84
CA ASN A 90 -9.00 -7.52 2.84
C ASN A 90 -10.45 -7.07 3.11
N LEU A 91 -10.90 -7.18 4.37
CA LEU A 91 -12.25 -6.74 4.78
C LEU A 91 -12.45 -5.23 4.65
N MET A 92 -11.41 -4.44 4.89
CA MET A 92 -11.44 -2.99 4.74
C MET A 92 -11.29 -2.54 3.28
N GLY A 93 -10.95 -3.44 2.35
CA GLY A 93 -10.85 -3.17 0.91
C GLY A 93 -9.71 -2.21 0.58
N TYR A 94 -8.49 -2.57 0.97
CA TYR A 94 -7.29 -1.88 0.48
C TYR A 94 -7.11 -2.08 -1.01
N ASP A 95 -6.62 -1.07 -1.71
CA ASP A 95 -6.41 -1.07 -3.17
C ASP A 95 -4.98 -1.47 -3.56
N ALA A 96 -4.00 -1.22 -2.69
CA ALA A 96 -2.62 -1.71 -2.80
C ALA A 96 -1.86 -1.51 -1.49
N MET A 97 -0.72 -2.21 -1.34
CA MET A 97 0.26 -1.93 -0.29
C MET A 97 1.68 -1.99 -0.84
N THR A 98 2.62 -1.35 -0.14
CA THR A 98 4.06 -1.59 -0.32
C THR A 98 4.66 -2.34 0.87
N ILE A 99 5.97 -2.59 0.83
CA ILE A 99 6.69 -3.43 1.79
C ILE A 99 7.49 -2.52 2.72
N GLY A 100 7.28 -2.64 4.02
CA GLY A 100 8.16 -2.07 5.04
C GLY A 100 9.26 -3.05 5.47
N ASN A 101 10.01 -2.72 6.51
CA ASN A 101 11.06 -3.61 7.00
C ASN A 101 10.51 -4.74 7.90
N HIS A 102 9.40 -4.54 8.57
CA HIS A 102 8.83 -5.56 9.46
C HIS A 102 8.04 -6.66 8.75
N GLU A 103 7.72 -6.53 7.48
CA GLU A 103 7.20 -7.63 6.69
C GLU A 103 8.18 -8.81 6.61
N PHE A 104 9.48 -8.54 6.77
CA PHE A 104 10.56 -9.55 6.76
C PHE A 104 10.71 -10.33 8.06
N ASP A 105 10.12 -9.95 9.18
CA ASP A 105 10.43 -10.48 10.51
C ASP A 105 10.31 -12.00 10.62
N PHE A 106 9.37 -12.63 9.95
CA PHE A 106 9.23 -14.10 9.87
C PHE A 106 9.77 -14.69 8.54
N GLY A 107 10.56 -13.91 7.78
CA GLY A 107 11.22 -14.33 6.52
C GLY A 107 10.28 -14.39 5.32
N LEU A 108 10.90 -14.68 4.16
CA LEU A 108 10.23 -14.59 2.85
C LEU A 108 9.10 -15.59 2.68
N ASP A 109 9.18 -16.79 3.25
CA ASP A 109 8.11 -17.78 3.13
C ASP A 109 6.82 -17.33 3.82
N ASN A 110 6.94 -16.70 5.01
CA ASN A 110 5.79 -16.13 5.68
C ASN A 110 5.24 -14.93 4.91
N MET A 111 6.11 -14.06 4.41
CA MET A 111 5.71 -12.93 3.56
C MET A 111 4.95 -13.42 2.31
N ALA A 112 5.47 -14.44 1.61
CA ALA A 112 4.81 -15.04 0.46
C ALA A 112 3.43 -15.64 0.82
N ARG A 113 3.31 -16.27 1.99
CA ARG A 113 2.04 -16.77 2.51
C ARG A 113 1.03 -15.65 2.67
N LEU A 114 1.43 -14.55 3.29
CA LEU A 114 0.58 -13.38 3.52
C LEU A 114 0.17 -12.71 2.19
N PHE A 115 1.09 -12.53 1.27
CA PHE A 115 0.81 -11.89 -0.01
C PHE A 115 -0.12 -12.73 -0.90
N ARG A 116 -0.09 -14.07 -0.78
CA ARG A 116 -1.09 -14.93 -1.43
C ARG A 116 -2.48 -14.82 -0.83
N MET A 117 -2.59 -14.42 0.45
CA MET A 117 -3.88 -14.20 1.12
C MET A 117 -4.45 -12.81 0.84
N ALA A 118 -3.61 -11.86 0.43
CA ALA A 118 -4.04 -10.49 0.14
C ALA A 118 -4.94 -10.45 -1.10
N HIS A 119 -6.06 -9.73 -1.00
CA HIS A 119 -6.97 -9.46 -2.12
C HIS A 119 -6.60 -8.17 -2.87
N PHE A 120 -5.51 -7.57 -2.51
CA PHE A 120 -4.94 -6.36 -3.10
C PHE A 120 -3.50 -6.64 -3.55
N PRO A 121 -3.00 -5.93 -4.56
CA PRO A 121 -1.62 -6.08 -5.02
C PRO A 121 -0.62 -5.53 -3.99
N VAL A 122 0.52 -6.20 -3.91
CA VAL A 122 1.72 -5.71 -3.22
C VAL A 122 2.67 -5.15 -4.27
N VAL A 123 3.08 -3.89 -4.10
CA VAL A 123 3.90 -3.18 -5.08
C VAL A 123 5.22 -2.71 -4.45
N CYS A 124 6.32 -2.95 -5.16
CA CYS A 124 7.63 -2.42 -4.77
C CYS A 124 8.50 -2.28 -6.03
N ALA A 125 8.89 -1.06 -6.36
CA ALA A 125 9.65 -0.76 -7.57
C ALA A 125 11.15 -1.02 -7.40
N ASN A 126 11.67 -0.90 -6.18
CA ASN A 126 13.11 -0.95 -5.91
C ASN A 126 13.62 -2.24 -5.28
N TYR A 127 12.76 -3.26 -5.10
CA TYR A 127 13.19 -4.61 -4.75
C TYR A 127 13.05 -5.54 -5.98
N ASP A 128 14.16 -6.09 -6.45
CA ASP A 128 14.12 -7.20 -7.39
C ASP A 128 13.99 -8.49 -6.58
N VAL A 129 12.85 -9.14 -6.73
CA VAL A 129 12.49 -10.39 -6.04
C VAL A 129 12.64 -11.63 -6.93
N THR A 130 13.22 -11.47 -8.13
CA THR A 130 13.41 -12.54 -9.11
C THR A 130 14.17 -13.72 -8.51
N GLY A 131 13.70 -14.94 -8.72
CA GLY A 131 14.29 -16.15 -8.17
C GLY A 131 13.99 -16.42 -6.70
N THR A 132 13.21 -15.54 -6.04
CA THR A 132 12.73 -15.76 -4.66
C THR A 132 11.30 -16.29 -4.63
N VAL A 133 10.83 -16.70 -3.44
CA VAL A 133 9.42 -17.11 -3.24
C VAL A 133 8.40 -15.97 -3.41
N LEU A 134 8.87 -14.74 -3.54
CA LEU A 134 8.05 -13.54 -3.77
C LEU A 134 7.87 -13.22 -5.26
N GLU A 135 8.57 -13.93 -6.15
CA GLU A 135 8.44 -13.72 -7.59
C GLU A 135 6.98 -13.91 -8.04
N GLY A 136 6.45 -12.93 -8.76
CA GLY A 136 5.06 -12.89 -9.21
C GLY A 136 4.04 -12.43 -8.14
N LEU A 137 4.41 -12.40 -6.85
CA LEU A 137 3.58 -11.88 -5.76
C LEU A 137 3.79 -10.38 -5.56
N VAL A 138 5.03 -9.92 -5.67
CA VAL A 138 5.37 -8.50 -5.61
C VAL A 138 5.51 -7.97 -7.04
N LYS A 139 4.85 -6.86 -7.33
CA LYS A 139 4.87 -6.22 -8.66
C LYS A 139 5.62 -4.90 -8.57
N PRO A 140 6.32 -4.46 -9.62
CA PRO A 140 6.95 -3.14 -9.60
C PRO A 140 5.90 -2.01 -9.52
N TYR A 141 4.73 -2.19 -10.12
CA TYR A 141 3.61 -1.26 -10.11
C TYR A 141 2.28 -1.97 -10.43
N VAL A 142 1.18 -1.26 -10.25
CA VAL A 142 -0.14 -1.62 -10.77
C VAL A 142 -0.81 -0.39 -11.37
N VAL A 143 -1.77 -0.63 -12.26
CA VAL A 143 -2.61 0.41 -12.85
C VAL A 143 -4.03 0.20 -12.36
N LEU A 144 -4.61 1.23 -11.78
CA LEU A 144 -5.98 1.25 -11.28
C LEU A 144 -6.81 2.27 -12.08
N GLU A 145 -8.13 2.08 -12.08
CA GLU A 145 -9.06 3.05 -12.62
C GLU A 145 -10.08 3.45 -11.56
N ARG A 146 -10.25 4.78 -11.35
CA ARG A 146 -11.25 5.34 -10.43
C ARG A 146 -11.79 6.65 -10.96
N GLY A 147 -13.11 6.82 -10.96
CA GLY A 147 -13.75 8.06 -11.43
C GLY A 147 -13.37 8.45 -12.86
N GLY A 148 -13.01 7.46 -13.70
CA GLY A 148 -12.52 7.69 -15.07
C GLY A 148 -11.12 8.31 -15.13
N ILE A 149 -10.32 8.14 -14.08
CA ILE A 149 -8.90 8.49 -14.02
C ILE A 149 -8.10 7.19 -14.03
N LYS A 150 -7.08 7.12 -14.87
CA LYS A 150 -6.13 6.01 -14.94
C LYS A 150 -4.93 6.33 -14.05
N ILE A 151 -4.72 5.51 -13.02
CA ILE A 151 -3.81 5.79 -11.91
C ILE A 151 -2.72 4.73 -11.87
N GLY A 152 -1.46 5.14 -12.03
CA GLY A 152 -0.30 4.29 -11.81
C GLY A 152 0.09 4.30 -10.33
N VAL A 153 0.22 3.12 -9.72
CA VAL A 153 0.57 2.98 -8.31
C VAL A 153 1.80 2.11 -8.18
N PHE A 154 2.82 2.63 -7.52
CA PHE A 154 4.00 1.88 -7.14
C PHE A 154 4.43 2.26 -5.72
N GLY A 155 5.25 1.43 -5.11
CA GLY A 155 5.86 1.70 -3.82
C GLY A 155 7.38 1.69 -3.92
N VAL A 156 8.04 2.35 -2.99
CA VAL A 156 9.47 2.21 -2.72
C VAL A 156 9.67 1.82 -1.26
N SER A 157 10.62 0.96 -1.03
CA SER A 157 10.87 0.35 0.28
C SER A 157 12.26 0.70 0.79
N PRO A 158 12.51 0.68 2.11
CA PRO A 158 13.79 1.08 2.69
C PRO A 158 14.91 0.11 2.33
N LYS A 159 16.17 0.55 2.46
CA LYS A 159 17.32 -0.33 2.37
C LYS A 159 17.26 -1.34 3.52
N MET A 160 17.38 -2.62 3.21
CA MET A 160 17.29 -3.70 4.20
C MET A 160 18.49 -3.77 5.13
N GLU A 161 19.67 -3.36 4.66
CA GLU A 161 20.90 -3.38 5.45
C GLU A 161 20.77 -2.54 6.73
N GLY A 162 20.97 -3.17 7.87
CA GLY A 162 20.82 -2.55 9.20
C GLY A 162 19.39 -2.52 9.75
N LEU A 163 18.36 -2.82 8.94
CA LEU A 163 16.96 -2.91 9.35
C LEU A 163 16.42 -4.34 9.38
N VAL A 164 16.88 -5.18 8.46
CA VAL A 164 16.43 -6.56 8.28
C VAL A 164 17.61 -7.51 8.48
N GLN A 165 17.39 -8.63 9.15
CA GLN A 165 18.39 -9.69 9.26
C GLN A 165 18.67 -10.29 7.87
N ALA A 166 19.94 -10.52 7.53
CA ALA A 166 20.36 -10.94 6.20
C ALA A 166 19.69 -12.24 5.72
N ASP A 167 19.52 -13.21 6.62
CA ASP A 167 18.85 -14.48 6.35
C ASP A 167 17.35 -14.35 6.07
N LYS A 168 16.74 -13.22 6.45
CA LYS A 168 15.31 -12.92 6.24
C LYS A 168 15.01 -12.27 4.89
N CYS A 169 16.02 -11.78 4.20
CA CYS A 169 15.88 -11.09 2.90
C CYS A 169 16.82 -11.68 1.82
N GLU A 170 17.31 -12.89 2.03
CA GLU A 170 18.23 -13.55 1.09
C GLU A 170 17.61 -13.67 -0.31
N GLY A 171 18.41 -13.30 -1.32
CA GLY A 171 17.99 -13.33 -2.73
C GLY A 171 17.29 -12.07 -3.22
N ILE A 172 16.90 -11.14 -2.36
CA ILE A 172 16.34 -9.85 -2.81
C ILE A 172 17.46 -8.88 -3.13
N VAL A 173 17.39 -8.25 -4.31
CA VAL A 173 18.33 -7.19 -4.70
C VAL A 173 17.67 -5.83 -4.46
N TYR A 174 18.35 -4.99 -3.68
CA TYR A 174 17.94 -3.62 -3.44
C TYR A 174 18.50 -2.70 -4.52
N ASN A 175 17.62 -1.99 -5.21
CA ASN A 175 17.95 -0.96 -6.19
C ASN A 175 17.77 0.43 -5.59
N ASP A 176 18.44 1.44 -6.16
CA ASP A 176 18.27 2.82 -5.76
C ASP A 176 16.79 3.26 -5.92
N PRO A 177 16.12 3.70 -4.83
CA PRO A 177 14.69 4.00 -4.87
C PRO A 177 14.36 5.21 -5.75
N ILE A 178 15.28 6.15 -5.91
CA ILE A 178 15.07 7.35 -6.75
C ILE A 178 15.10 6.94 -8.22
N VAL A 179 16.07 6.12 -8.60
CA VAL A 179 16.21 5.61 -9.97
C VAL A 179 14.99 4.73 -10.31
N ALA A 180 14.66 3.77 -9.46
CA ALA A 180 13.52 2.88 -9.67
C ALA A 180 12.19 3.65 -9.75
N ALA A 181 11.98 4.66 -8.90
CA ALA A 181 10.79 5.51 -8.94
C ALA A 181 10.70 6.30 -10.26
N GLN A 182 11.83 6.84 -10.75
CA GLN A 182 11.85 7.57 -12.01
C GLN A 182 11.52 6.65 -13.19
N GLU A 183 12.15 5.48 -13.26
CA GLU A 183 11.93 4.50 -14.33
C GLU A 183 10.46 4.05 -14.39
N VAL A 184 9.87 3.73 -13.23
CA VAL A 184 8.47 3.32 -13.16
C VAL A 184 7.53 4.47 -13.51
N THR A 185 7.83 5.70 -13.06
CA THR A 185 7.04 6.89 -13.41
C THR A 185 7.02 7.13 -14.92
N ASP A 186 8.19 7.05 -15.58
CA ASP A 186 8.30 7.22 -17.01
C ASP A 186 7.53 6.12 -17.78
N LEU A 187 7.61 4.87 -17.30
CA LEU A 187 6.87 3.76 -17.87
C LEU A 187 5.35 3.97 -17.73
N LEU A 188 4.87 4.32 -16.54
CA LEU A 188 3.46 4.56 -16.26
C LEU A 188 2.89 5.68 -17.13
N ARG A 189 3.65 6.75 -17.36
CA ARG A 189 3.24 7.89 -18.20
C ARG A 189 3.30 7.56 -19.68
N THR A 190 4.39 6.95 -20.16
CA THR A 190 4.65 6.81 -21.59
C THR A 190 4.08 5.54 -22.22
N LYS A 191 4.08 4.42 -21.48
CA LYS A 191 3.58 3.12 -21.98
C LYS A 191 2.18 2.82 -21.48
N GLU A 192 1.94 3.00 -20.20
CA GLU A 192 0.64 2.70 -19.61
C GLU A 192 -0.36 3.85 -19.86
N GLY A 193 0.09 5.06 -20.10
CA GLY A 193 -0.78 6.21 -20.35
C GLY A 193 -1.60 6.59 -19.11
N CYS A 194 -0.99 6.52 -17.92
CA CYS A 194 -1.64 6.94 -16.69
C CYS A 194 -1.78 8.46 -16.62
N ASP A 195 -2.94 8.90 -16.12
CA ASP A 195 -3.23 10.31 -15.91
C ASP A 195 -2.50 10.85 -14.66
N VAL A 196 -2.35 9.97 -13.62
CA VAL A 196 -1.69 10.25 -12.35
C VAL A 196 -0.80 9.07 -11.95
#